data_d88f9f517041f3e232bb25bc91820792
#
_entry.id   d88f9f517041f3e232bb25bc91820792
#
_cell.length_a   1.000
_cell.length_b   1.000
_cell.length_c   1.000
_cell.angle_alpha   90.00
_cell.angle_beta   90.00
_cell.angle_gamma   90.00
#
_symmetry.space_group_name_H-M   'P 1'
#
loop_
_entity.id
_entity.type
_entity.pdbx_description
1 polymer ?
#
loop_
_entity_poly.entity_id
_entity_poly.type
_entity_poly.pdbx_seq_one_letter_code
_entity_poly.pdbx_strand_id
1 'polypeptide(L)'
;MILAYIENISLKNIKEMLICMYRNRKGGAMEYQSKINELFEELSETMKGLILKDEPLKKHTYFKIGGPASLFAEPEDAEDLRNLLKLIKKYNIDSFVIGNGTNLLVADEGYKGIIVKIGDKFNKTLRDGNKVQVGAGVLLSSLSKYLAREELTGFEFAGGIPGYLGGAIPMNAGAYGGEMKDVVTRVKCIDYTGNFHEFTNEEMEFQYRRSIISDSDYIVVEAQLELSEGNKDEIMSKMKELNEKRISKQPLNLPSAGSTFKRPLNGYASKLIEDAGLKGLRHRGAMVSDKHSGFIVSYDNACCQDVLELMRIVISTVYDKYGIMLEPEVKIIGTSL
;
A
#
# COMPACT_ATOMS: atom_id res chain seq x y z
N MET A 1 33.11 -33.06 -9.70
CA MET A 1 32.35 -33.38 -10.94
C MET A 1 31.69 -32.15 -11.55
N ILE A 2 31.30 -31.12 -10.79
CA ILE A 2 30.70 -29.87 -11.32
C ILE A 2 31.73 -28.91 -11.92
N LEU A 3 32.99 -28.87 -11.39
CA LEU A 3 34.05 -28.02 -11.93
C LEU A 3 34.61 -28.49 -13.28
N ALA A 4 34.57 -29.80 -13.59
CA ALA A 4 35.02 -30.36 -14.88
C ALA A 4 34.02 -30.13 -16.03
N TYR A 5 32.77 -29.66 -15.76
CA TYR A 5 31.77 -29.39 -16.80
C TYR A 5 31.85 -27.95 -17.34
N ILE A 6 32.52 -27.06 -16.61
CA ILE A 6 32.63 -25.62 -16.98
C ILE A 6 33.81 -25.37 -17.93
N GLU A 7 34.83 -26.20 -17.94
CA GLU A 7 36.06 -26.01 -18.75
C GLU A 7 35.89 -26.31 -20.27
N ASN A 8 34.75 -26.87 -20.70
CA ASN A 8 34.53 -27.26 -22.10
C ASN A 8 33.50 -26.41 -22.88
N ILE A 9 33.03 -25.31 -22.31
CA ILE A 9 32.14 -24.40 -23.04
C ILE A 9 32.99 -23.39 -23.80
N SER A 10 33.08 -23.51 -25.14
CA SER A 10 33.85 -22.58 -25.96
C SER A 10 33.27 -21.14 -25.78
N LEU A 11 34.17 -20.15 -25.78
CA LEU A 11 33.77 -18.71 -25.74
C LEU A 11 32.72 -18.35 -26.82
N LYS A 12 32.72 -19.08 -27.94
CA LYS A 12 31.73 -18.97 -29.00
C LYS A 12 30.35 -19.40 -28.53
N ASN A 13 30.22 -20.51 -27.82
CA ASN A 13 28.95 -21.03 -27.29
C ASN A 13 28.38 -20.10 -26.18
N ILE A 14 29.27 -19.55 -25.33
CA ILE A 14 28.87 -18.54 -24.33
C ILE A 14 28.32 -17.27 -25.02
N LYS A 15 29.00 -16.78 -26.06
CA LYS A 15 28.60 -15.62 -26.84
C LYS A 15 27.26 -15.85 -27.56
N GLU A 16 27.07 -17.03 -28.16
CA GLU A 16 25.79 -17.39 -28.82
C GLU A 16 24.65 -17.53 -27.80
N MET A 17 24.90 -18.13 -26.63
CA MET A 17 23.93 -18.22 -25.55
C MET A 17 23.55 -16.84 -25.00
N LEU A 18 24.52 -15.95 -24.78
CA LEU A 18 24.26 -14.56 -24.36
C LEU A 18 23.48 -13.76 -25.40
N ILE A 19 23.81 -13.95 -26.70
CA ILE A 19 23.05 -13.32 -27.81
C ILE A 19 21.63 -13.86 -27.87
N CYS A 20 21.43 -15.17 -27.70
CA CYS A 20 20.10 -15.79 -27.65
C CYS A 20 19.29 -15.28 -26.44
N MET A 21 19.90 -15.25 -25.26
CA MET A 21 19.25 -14.68 -24.05
C MET A 21 18.90 -13.20 -24.23
N TYR A 22 19.77 -12.41 -24.84
CA TYR A 22 19.53 -10.99 -25.13
C TYR A 22 18.39 -10.78 -26.15
N ARG A 23 18.37 -11.62 -27.22
CA ARG A 23 17.28 -11.60 -28.22
C ARG A 23 15.94 -12.01 -27.60
N ASN A 24 15.92 -13.06 -26.79
CA ASN A 24 14.72 -13.51 -26.07
C ASN A 24 14.21 -12.45 -25.09
N ARG A 25 15.10 -11.78 -24.33
CA ARG A 25 14.72 -10.65 -23.46
C ARG A 25 14.15 -9.47 -24.24
N LYS A 26 14.76 -9.09 -25.38
CA LYS A 26 14.23 -8.03 -26.23
C LYS A 26 12.89 -8.41 -26.88
N GLY A 27 12.75 -9.64 -27.36
CA GLY A 27 11.50 -10.14 -27.93
C GLY A 27 10.36 -10.12 -26.93
N GLY A 28 10.60 -10.62 -25.70
CA GLY A 28 9.62 -10.57 -24.63
C GLY A 28 9.25 -9.16 -24.19
N ALA A 29 10.23 -8.24 -24.13
CA ALA A 29 9.96 -6.84 -23.81
C ALA A 29 9.12 -6.12 -24.89
N MET A 30 9.38 -6.40 -26.17
CA MET A 30 8.58 -5.84 -27.27
C MET A 30 7.15 -6.39 -27.29
N GLU A 31 6.98 -7.70 -27.06
CA GLU A 31 5.67 -8.34 -26.95
C GLU A 31 4.88 -7.78 -25.76
N TYR A 32 5.53 -7.62 -24.60
CA TYR A 32 4.90 -7.03 -23.42
C TYR A 32 4.46 -5.58 -23.67
N GLN A 33 5.30 -4.77 -24.33
CA GLN A 33 4.96 -3.39 -24.68
C GLN A 33 3.79 -3.31 -25.69
N SER A 34 3.70 -4.27 -26.63
CA SER A 34 2.53 -4.38 -27.54
C SER A 34 1.26 -4.61 -26.75
N LYS A 35 1.26 -5.58 -25.83
CA LYS A 35 0.11 -5.87 -24.94
C LYS A 35 -0.32 -4.67 -24.11
N ILE A 36 0.64 -3.91 -23.57
CA ILE A 36 0.36 -2.67 -22.83
C ILE A 36 -0.35 -1.65 -23.72
N ASN A 37 0.11 -1.49 -24.98
CA ASN A 37 -0.51 -0.56 -25.92
C ASN A 37 -1.91 -1.01 -26.32
N GLU A 38 -2.10 -2.28 -26.63
CA GLU A 38 -3.41 -2.86 -26.97
C GLU A 38 -4.40 -2.71 -25.82
N LEU A 39 -3.96 -3.02 -24.58
CA LEU A 39 -4.78 -2.82 -23.38
C LEU A 39 -5.16 -1.34 -23.20
N PHE A 40 -4.23 -0.42 -23.43
CA PHE A 40 -4.50 1.02 -23.32
C PHE A 40 -5.55 1.48 -24.34
N GLU A 41 -5.45 1.06 -25.60
CA GLU A 41 -6.42 1.42 -26.64
C GLU A 41 -7.82 0.88 -26.28
N GLU A 42 -7.93 -0.41 -25.91
CA GLU A 42 -9.23 -0.99 -25.51
C GLU A 42 -9.82 -0.33 -24.25
N LEU A 43 -8.98 0.01 -23.27
CA LEU A 43 -9.42 0.75 -22.08
C LEU A 43 -9.83 2.19 -22.39
N SER A 44 -9.13 2.86 -23.31
CA SER A 44 -9.47 4.23 -23.71
C SER A 44 -10.85 4.33 -24.39
N GLU A 45 -11.31 3.24 -25.01
CA GLU A 45 -12.63 3.16 -25.63
C GLU A 45 -13.74 2.70 -24.67
N THR A 46 -13.40 1.88 -23.66
CA THR A 46 -14.41 1.14 -22.87
C THR A 46 -14.52 1.60 -21.42
N MET A 47 -13.45 2.19 -20.86
CA MET A 47 -13.41 2.63 -19.47
C MET A 47 -14.08 4.00 -19.32
N LYS A 48 -14.90 4.15 -18.27
CA LYS A 48 -15.54 5.42 -17.91
C LYS A 48 -14.61 6.33 -17.11
N GLY A 49 -13.74 5.71 -16.32
CA GLY A 49 -12.79 6.39 -15.45
C GLY A 49 -11.54 6.89 -16.20
N LEU A 50 -10.51 7.22 -15.45
CA LEU A 50 -9.25 7.76 -15.98
C LEU A 50 -8.29 6.62 -16.33
N ILE A 51 -7.66 6.71 -17.50
CA ILE A 51 -6.51 5.89 -17.90
C ILE A 51 -5.37 6.76 -18.40
N LEU A 52 -4.15 6.52 -17.91
CA LEU A 52 -2.94 7.26 -18.28
C LEU A 52 -1.80 6.29 -18.61
N LYS A 53 -0.92 6.69 -19.54
CA LYS A 53 0.39 6.06 -19.77
C LYS A 53 1.48 6.79 -19.01
N ASP A 54 2.50 6.05 -18.58
CA ASP A 54 3.73 6.56 -17.99
C ASP A 54 3.50 7.55 -16.84
N GLU A 55 2.45 7.30 -16.02
CA GLU A 55 2.09 8.19 -14.90
C GLU A 55 3.08 8.07 -13.74
N PRO A 56 3.73 9.18 -13.34
CA PRO A 56 4.70 9.18 -12.25
C PRO A 56 4.07 8.86 -10.89
N LEU A 57 4.40 7.68 -10.33
CA LEU A 57 3.80 7.20 -9.09
C LEU A 57 4.15 8.03 -7.85
N LYS A 58 5.24 8.82 -7.88
CA LYS A 58 5.54 9.80 -6.82
C LYS A 58 4.42 10.80 -6.55
N LYS A 59 3.52 11.05 -7.50
CA LYS A 59 2.32 11.89 -7.31
C LYS A 59 1.24 11.19 -6.47
N HIS A 60 1.28 9.85 -6.41
CA HIS A 60 0.29 8.99 -5.80
C HIS A 60 0.79 8.29 -4.53
N THR A 61 1.96 8.66 -4.02
CA THR A 61 2.53 8.14 -2.78
C THR A 61 2.77 9.24 -1.75
N TYR A 62 2.55 8.95 -0.48
CA TYR A 62 2.89 9.86 0.62
C TYR A 62 4.40 10.00 0.81
N PHE A 63 5.17 9.02 0.38
CA PHE A 63 6.63 9.09 0.37
C PHE A 63 7.18 10.08 -0.66
N LYS A 64 6.36 10.45 -1.68
CA LYS A 64 6.77 11.28 -2.81
C LYS A 64 7.90 10.67 -3.65
N ILE A 65 8.03 9.35 -3.60
CA ILE A 65 9.02 8.53 -4.32
C ILE A 65 8.28 7.59 -5.27
N GLY A 66 8.86 7.35 -6.44
CA GLY A 66 8.40 6.38 -7.43
C GLY A 66 8.48 6.88 -8.86
N GLY A 67 9.02 6.04 -9.73
CA GLY A 67 9.02 6.20 -11.17
C GLY A 67 7.63 5.98 -11.79
N PRO A 68 7.54 5.92 -13.13
CA PRO A 68 6.26 5.81 -13.84
C PRO A 68 5.66 4.40 -13.75
N ALA A 69 4.33 4.30 -13.73
CA ALA A 69 3.62 3.09 -14.09
C ALA A 69 3.44 3.01 -15.61
N SER A 70 3.58 1.83 -16.22
CA SER A 70 3.30 1.68 -17.66
C SER A 70 1.88 2.12 -17.99
N LEU A 71 0.91 1.72 -17.15
CA LEU A 71 -0.47 2.22 -17.16
C LEU A 71 -0.92 2.58 -15.75
N PHE A 72 -1.78 3.58 -15.66
CA PHE A 72 -2.44 4.00 -14.43
C PHE A 72 -3.92 4.16 -14.70
N ALA A 73 -4.77 3.48 -13.94
CA ALA A 73 -6.21 3.49 -14.10
C ALA A 73 -6.91 3.89 -12.80
N GLU A 74 -7.90 4.77 -12.90
CA GLU A 74 -8.80 5.14 -11.79
C GLU A 74 -10.25 4.91 -12.26
N PRO A 75 -10.84 3.74 -11.96
CA PRO A 75 -12.19 3.39 -12.40
C PRO A 75 -13.24 4.29 -11.75
N GLU A 76 -14.33 4.58 -12.49
CA GLU A 76 -15.42 5.47 -12.06
C GLU A 76 -16.32 4.80 -11.00
N ASP A 77 -16.56 3.49 -11.15
CA ASP A 77 -17.44 2.70 -10.28
C ASP A 77 -17.00 1.21 -10.24
N ALA A 78 -17.73 0.40 -9.48
CA ALA A 78 -17.41 -1.01 -9.33
C ALA A 78 -17.61 -1.83 -10.62
N GLU A 79 -18.50 -1.42 -11.51
CA GLU A 79 -18.68 -2.09 -12.80
C GLU A 79 -17.55 -1.73 -13.78
N ASP A 80 -17.09 -0.49 -13.75
CA ASP A 80 -15.93 -0.05 -14.50
C ASP A 80 -14.66 -0.77 -14.02
N LEU A 81 -14.47 -0.90 -12.70
CA LEU A 81 -13.41 -1.72 -12.11
C LEU A 81 -13.50 -3.19 -12.57
N ARG A 82 -14.70 -3.77 -12.57
CA ARG A 82 -14.93 -5.14 -13.04
C ARG A 82 -14.48 -5.34 -14.49
N ASN A 83 -14.81 -4.41 -15.37
CA ASN A 83 -14.43 -4.48 -16.78
C ASN A 83 -12.92 -4.31 -16.95
N LEU A 84 -12.31 -3.37 -16.23
CA LEU A 84 -10.86 -3.19 -16.17
C LEU A 84 -10.14 -4.50 -15.75
N LEU A 85 -10.57 -5.16 -14.68
CA LEU A 85 -9.95 -6.40 -14.19
C LEU A 85 -10.04 -7.54 -15.21
N LYS A 86 -11.17 -7.68 -15.92
CA LYS A 86 -11.32 -8.65 -17.00
C LYS A 86 -10.33 -8.40 -18.15
N LEU A 87 -10.11 -7.14 -18.52
CA LEU A 87 -9.15 -6.77 -19.56
C LEU A 87 -7.70 -7.00 -19.10
N ILE A 88 -7.35 -6.63 -17.88
CA ILE A 88 -6.04 -6.94 -17.28
C ILE A 88 -5.75 -8.44 -17.39
N LYS A 89 -6.73 -9.28 -17.01
CA LYS A 89 -6.61 -10.73 -17.13
C LYS A 89 -6.50 -11.21 -18.58
N LYS A 90 -7.33 -10.68 -19.50
CA LYS A 90 -7.31 -11.01 -20.94
C LYS A 90 -5.93 -10.79 -21.54
N TYR A 91 -5.30 -9.66 -21.23
CA TYR A 91 -3.97 -9.30 -21.76
C TYR A 91 -2.82 -9.89 -20.94
N ASN A 92 -3.11 -10.52 -19.80
CA ASN A 92 -2.11 -11.07 -18.87
C ASN A 92 -1.05 -10.03 -18.49
N ILE A 93 -1.52 -8.86 -18.02
CA ILE A 93 -0.68 -7.76 -17.56
C ILE A 93 -0.61 -7.76 -16.04
N ASP A 94 0.58 -7.57 -15.49
CA ASP A 94 0.77 -7.41 -14.05
C ASP A 94 0.04 -6.16 -13.56
N SER A 95 -0.66 -6.29 -12.43
CA SER A 95 -1.40 -5.19 -11.84
C SER A 95 -1.15 -5.06 -10.35
N PHE A 96 -1.28 -3.85 -9.85
CA PHE A 96 -1.22 -3.57 -8.42
C PHE A 96 -2.27 -2.53 -8.04
N VAL A 97 -3.04 -2.82 -6.97
CA VAL A 97 -4.11 -1.94 -6.51
C VAL A 97 -3.59 -1.01 -5.42
N ILE A 98 -3.85 0.27 -5.57
CA ILE A 98 -3.52 1.29 -4.57
C ILE A 98 -4.77 2.05 -4.10
N GLY A 99 -4.71 2.53 -2.89
CA GLY A 99 -5.63 3.56 -2.39
C GLY A 99 -4.92 4.93 -2.36
N ASN A 100 -4.81 5.52 -1.17
CA ASN A 100 -4.18 6.83 -0.96
C ASN A 100 -2.62 6.80 -0.93
N GLY A 101 -2.00 5.66 -1.22
CA GLY A 101 -0.54 5.54 -1.32
C GLY A 101 0.24 5.83 -0.03
N THR A 102 -0.38 5.61 1.13
CA THR A 102 0.17 5.98 2.45
C THR A 102 1.12 4.95 3.05
N ASN A 103 1.16 3.74 2.48
CA ASN A 103 2.01 2.63 2.93
C ASN A 103 2.82 2.03 1.76
N LEU A 104 3.30 2.87 0.83
CA LEU A 104 3.98 2.43 -0.39
C LEU A 104 5.36 3.06 -0.52
N LEU A 105 6.32 2.22 -0.93
CA LEU A 105 7.61 2.61 -1.50
C LEU A 105 7.68 2.05 -2.93
N VAL A 106 7.82 2.91 -3.91
CA VAL A 106 7.82 2.55 -5.33
C VAL A 106 9.21 2.70 -5.91
N ALA A 107 9.64 1.73 -6.72
CA ALA A 107 10.92 1.74 -7.42
C ALA A 107 11.14 3.03 -8.22
N ASP A 108 12.41 3.43 -8.37
CA ASP A 108 12.78 4.61 -9.16
C ASP A 108 12.51 4.37 -10.65
N GLU A 109 12.63 3.12 -11.12
CA GLU A 109 12.24 2.68 -12.47
C GLU A 109 10.73 2.56 -12.66
N GLY A 110 9.95 2.68 -11.59
CA GLY A 110 8.49 2.60 -11.60
C GLY A 110 7.93 1.18 -11.53
N TYR A 111 6.75 0.99 -12.14
CA TYR A 111 6.03 -0.29 -12.15
C TYR A 111 5.72 -0.72 -13.59
N LYS A 112 6.27 -1.85 -13.99
CA LYS A 112 6.02 -2.44 -15.30
C LYS A 112 4.70 -3.21 -15.29
N GLY A 113 3.59 -2.51 -15.47
CA GLY A 113 2.25 -3.04 -15.40
C GLY A 113 1.22 -1.93 -15.28
N ILE A 114 0.03 -2.28 -14.81
CA ILE A 114 -1.04 -1.32 -14.55
C ILE A 114 -1.23 -1.11 -13.04
N ILE A 115 -1.21 0.15 -12.62
CA ILE A 115 -1.65 0.55 -11.28
C ILE A 115 -3.14 0.87 -11.34
N VAL A 116 -3.92 0.21 -10.49
CA VAL A 116 -5.35 0.46 -10.34
C VAL A 116 -5.58 1.24 -9.05
N LYS A 117 -6.03 2.48 -9.14
CA LYS A 117 -6.30 3.31 -7.97
C LYS A 117 -7.78 3.27 -7.61
N ILE A 118 -8.08 2.79 -6.41
CA ILE A 118 -9.40 2.93 -5.80
C ILE A 118 -9.40 4.24 -5.00
N GLY A 119 -9.94 5.29 -5.63
CA GLY A 119 -9.89 6.66 -5.13
C GLY A 119 -11.27 7.25 -4.86
N ASP A 120 -11.37 8.57 -4.99
CA ASP A 120 -12.53 9.38 -4.60
C ASP A 120 -13.84 9.01 -5.33
N LYS A 121 -13.78 8.25 -6.41
CA LYS A 121 -14.96 7.74 -7.12
C LYS A 121 -15.75 6.70 -6.30
N PHE A 122 -15.08 6.05 -5.35
CA PHE A 122 -15.65 5.08 -4.40
C PHE A 122 -15.97 5.71 -3.04
N ASN A 123 -16.43 6.98 -3.00
CA ASN A 123 -16.58 7.76 -1.76
C ASN A 123 -17.99 7.80 -1.18
N LYS A 124 -18.90 6.91 -1.58
CA LYS A 124 -20.28 6.88 -1.07
C LYS A 124 -20.31 6.52 0.40
N THR A 125 -21.18 7.19 1.17
CA THR A 125 -21.45 6.87 2.57
C THR A 125 -22.96 6.96 2.80
N LEU A 126 -23.55 5.87 3.31
CA LEU A 126 -24.99 5.75 3.57
C LEU A 126 -25.20 5.26 4.99
N ARG A 127 -25.99 5.98 5.79
CA ARG A 127 -26.32 5.61 7.17
C ARG A 127 -27.70 4.95 7.25
N ASP A 128 -27.80 3.90 8.07
CA ASP A 128 -29.05 3.28 8.49
C ASP A 128 -28.94 2.92 9.99
N GLY A 129 -29.51 3.80 10.84
CA GLY A 129 -29.35 3.70 12.30
C GLY A 129 -27.90 3.80 12.74
N ASN A 130 -27.40 2.76 13.40
CA ASN A 130 -26.01 2.61 13.84
C ASN A 130 -25.11 1.91 12.79
N LYS A 131 -25.67 1.48 11.66
CA LYS A 131 -24.94 0.88 10.54
C LYS A 131 -24.65 1.92 9.48
N VAL A 132 -23.42 1.87 8.95
CA VAL A 132 -22.97 2.80 7.92
C VAL A 132 -22.29 2.02 6.80
N GLN A 133 -22.84 2.08 5.60
CA GLN A 133 -22.19 1.59 4.37
C GLN A 133 -21.21 2.65 3.85
N VAL A 134 -19.99 2.24 3.58
CA VAL A 134 -18.88 3.14 3.26
C VAL A 134 -18.08 2.60 2.09
N GLY A 135 -17.96 3.36 1.03
CA GLY A 135 -17.14 3.02 -0.13
C GLY A 135 -15.65 3.00 0.18
N ALA A 136 -14.92 2.17 -0.55
CA ALA A 136 -13.49 1.93 -0.33
C ALA A 136 -12.61 3.19 -0.48
N GLY A 137 -13.04 4.18 -1.27
CA GLY A 137 -12.34 5.45 -1.52
C GLY A 137 -12.64 6.54 -0.49
N VAL A 138 -13.38 6.27 0.58
CA VAL A 138 -13.63 7.26 1.63
C VAL A 138 -12.38 7.42 2.50
N LEU A 139 -11.89 8.65 2.65
CA LEU A 139 -10.81 8.98 3.57
C LEU A 139 -11.23 8.73 5.02
N LEU A 140 -10.43 8.01 5.79
CA LEU A 140 -10.71 7.69 7.19
C LEU A 140 -10.91 8.95 8.05
N SER A 141 -10.14 10.01 7.79
CA SER A 141 -10.30 11.29 8.47
C SER A 141 -11.62 12.01 8.15
N SER A 142 -12.11 11.88 6.92
CA SER A 142 -13.41 12.43 6.51
C SER A 142 -14.56 11.62 7.10
N LEU A 143 -14.42 10.28 7.07
CA LEU A 143 -15.39 9.36 7.68
C LEU A 143 -15.52 9.60 9.18
N SER A 144 -14.40 9.71 9.91
CA SER A 144 -14.41 9.99 11.34
C SER A 144 -15.13 11.30 11.69
N LYS A 145 -14.92 12.36 10.89
CA LYS A 145 -15.66 13.63 11.05
C LYS A 145 -17.15 13.51 10.73
N TYR A 146 -17.50 12.74 9.72
CA TYR A 146 -18.89 12.44 9.37
C TYR A 146 -19.58 11.72 10.52
N LEU A 147 -18.99 10.63 11.02
CA LEU A 147 -19.53 9.82 12.12
C LEU A 147 -19.70 10.64 13.42
N ALA A 148 -18.75 11.53 13.74
CA ALA A 148 -18.87 12.44 14.87
C ALA A 148 -20.05 13.42 14.75
N ARG A 149 -20.36 13.90 13.54
CA ARG A 149 -21.54 14.76 13.30
C ARG A 149 -22.84 14.00 13.45
N GLU A 150 -22.81 12.72 13.10
CA GLU A 150 -23.93 11.78 13.21
C GLU A 150 -24.07 11.17 14.61
N GLU A 151 -23.26 11.62 15.59
CA GLU A 151 -23.28 11.15 16.98
C GLU A 151 -23.00 9.64 17.11
N LEU A 152 -22.15 9.09 16.23
CA LEU A 152 -21.71 7.70 16.22
C LEU A 152 -20.26 7.59 16.73
N THR A 153 -20.05 6.85 17.85
CA THR A 153 -18.77 6.63 18.50
C THR A 153 -18.17 5.26 18.15
N GLY A 154 -16.87 5.10 18.32
CA GLY A 154 -16.13 3.85 18.10
C GLY A 154 -15.13 3.93 16.92
N PHE A 155 -15.12 5.03 16.16
CA PHE A 155 -14.23 5.22 15.02
C PHE A 155 -13.16 6.31 15.22
N GLU A 156 -13.05 6.90 16.41
CA GLU A 156 -12.15 8.03 16.73
C GLU A 156 -10.68 7.69 16.49
N PHE A 157 -10.29 6.42 16.71
CA PHE A 157 -8.93 5.92 16.49
C PHE A 157 -8.42 6.12 15.07
N ALA A 158 -9.34 6.08 14.10
CA ALA A 158 -9.03 6.12 12.67
C ALA A 158 -8.89 7.55 12.12
N GLY A 159 -9.38 8.57 12.84
CA GLY A 159 -9.44 9.95 12.36
C GLY A 159 -8.10 10.59 11.98
N GLY A 160 -7.00 10.09 12.54
CA GLY A 160 -5.64 10.51 12.20
C GLY A 160 -4.93 9.66 11.15
N ILE A 161 -5.49 8.53 10.71
CA ILE A 161 -4.87 7.63 9.71
C ILE A 161 -5.09 8.23 8.31
N PRO A 162 -4.04 8.52 7.51
CA PRO A 162 -4.17 9.25 6.24
C PRO A 162 -4.56 8.34 5.05
N GLY A 163 -5.28 7.23 5.29
CA GLY A 163 -5.64 6.23 4.28
C GLY A 163 -7.10 6.31 3.85
N TYR A 164 -7.40 5.60 2.75
CA TYR A 164 -8.77 5.24 2.38
C TYR A 164 -9.21 3.97 3.11
N LEU A 165 -10.53 3.80 3.29
CA LEU A 165 -11.11 2.64 3.94
C LEU A 165 -10.70 1.33 3.26
N GLY A 166 -10.71 1.28 1.92
CA GLY A 166 -10.32 0.10 1.14
C GLY A 166 -8.87 -0.34 1.34
N GLY A 167 -7.96 0.58 1.69
CA GLY A 167 -6.59 0.24 2.07
C GLY A 167 -6.43 -0.08 3.56
N ALA A 168 -7.32 0.42 4.41
CA ALA A 168 -7.28 0.19 5.84
C ALA A 168 -7.79 -1.21 6.24
N ILE A 169 -8.81 -1.72 5.55
CA ILE A 169 -9.44 -3.02 5.85
C ILE A 169 -8.47 -4.19 5.65
N PRO A 170 -7.78 -4.36 4.48
CA PRO A 170 -6.88 -5.48 4.28
C PRO A 170 -5.82 -5.62 5.37
N MET A 171 -5.27 -4.51 5.84
CA MET A 171 -4.25 -4.50 6.87
C MET A 171 -4.80 -4.36 8.30
N ASN A 172 -6.12 -4.49 8.51
CA ASN A 172 -6.73 -4.26 9.81
C ASN A 172 -6.13 -3.02 10.51
N ALA A 173 -6.17 -1.88 9.81
CA ALA A 173 -5.52 -0.66 10.27
C ALA A 173 -6.04 -0.27 11.67
N GLY A 174 -5.11 0.08 12.55
CA GLY A 174 -5.45 0.45 13.91
C GLY A 174 -4.47 1.44 14.51
N ALA A 175 -4.95 2.19 15.49
CA ALA A 175 -4.19 3.13 16.27
C ALA A 175 -4.84 3.33 17.66
N TYR A 176 -4.04 3.61 18.68
CA TYR A 176 -4.54 3.98 20.00
C TYR A 176 -5.51 2.98 20.66
N GLY A 177 -5.37 1.70 20.34
CA GLY A 177 -6.17 0.62 20.92
C GLY A 177 -7.42 0.24 20.14
N GLY A 178 -7.80 0.96 19.07
CA GLY A 178 -8.87 0.57 18.14
C GLY A 178 -8.31 0.04 16.82
N GLU A 179 -9.04 -0.87 16.17
CA GLU A 179 -8.70 -1.49 14.89
C GLU A 179 -9.95 -1.59 14.00
N MET A 180 -9.77 -1.78 12.68
CA MET A 180 -10.90 -1.95 11.75
C MET A 180 -11.81 -3.11 12.13
N LYS A 181 -11.26 -4.21 12.64
CA LYS A 181 -12.05 -5.38 13.11
C LYS A 181 -13.10 -5.04 14.17
N ASP A 182 -12.89 -3.98 14.96
CA ASP A 182 -13.77 -3.62 16.07
C ASP A 182 -15.09 -2.99 15.59
N VAL A 183 -15.12 -2.50 14.35
CA VAL A 183 -16.25 -1.74 13.79
C VAL A 183 -16.76 -2.26 12.45
N VAL A 184 -15.96 -3.02 11.69
CA VAL A 184 -16.34 -3.58 10.40
C VAL A 184 -17.21 -4.82 10.62
N THR A 185 -18.40 -4.87 10.02
CA THR A 185 -19.31 -6.03 10.10
C THR A 185 -19.35 -6.84 8.81
N ARG A 186 -19.22 -6.16 7.66
CA ARG A 186 -19.20 -6.79 6.33
C ARG A 186 -18.24 -6.05 5.42
N VAL A 187 -17.63 -6.79 4.49
CA VAL A 187 -16.73 -6.25 3.47
C VAL A 187 -17.16 -6.81 2.12
N LYS A 188 -17.45 -5.91 1.18
CA LYS A 188 -17.74 -6.26 -0.21
C LYS A 188 -16.48 -6.09 -1.06
N CYS A 189 -16.14 -7.14 -1.78
CA CYS A 189 -14.94 -7.20 -2.61
C CYS A 189 -15.28 -7.59 -4.03
N ILE A 190 -14.33 -7.36 -4.94
CA ILE A 190 -14.32 -7.91 -6.28
C ILE A 190 -13.01 -8.70 -6.46
N ASP A 191 -13.08 -9.87 -7.10
CA ASP A 191 -11.89 -10.65 -7.46
C ASP A 191 -11.35 -10.24 -8.85
N TYR A 192 -10.14 -10.69 -9.20
CA TYR A 192 -9.52 -10.42 -10.50
C TYR A 192 -10.23 -11.11 -11.69
N THR A 193 -11.29 -11.90 -11.44
CA THR A 193 -12.16 -12.44 -12.49
C THR A 193 -13.41 -11.58 -12.70
N GLY A 194 -13.61 -10.57 -11.84
CA GLY A 194 -14.72 -9.65 -11.87
C GLY A 194 -15.96 -10.14 -11.13
N ASN A 195 -15.86 -11.14 -10.25
CA ASN A 195 -16.95 -11.57 -9.40
C ASN A 195 -16.98 -10.79 -8.09
N PHE A 196 -18.19 -10.46 -7.63
CA PHE A 196 -18.40 -9.84 -6.33
C PHE A 196 -18.50 -10.90 -5.24
N HIS A 197 -17.88 -10.61 -4.10
CA HIS A 197 -17.88 -11.40 -2.88
C HIS A 197 -18.25 -10.52 -1.70
N GLU A 198 -18.85 -11.09 -0.68
CA GLU A 198 -19.13 -10.42 0.59
C GLU A 198 -18.64 -11.30 1.73
N PHE A 199 -17.89 -10.71 2.64
CA PHE A 199 -17.32 -11.37 3.82
C PHE A 199 -17.84 -10.72 5.08
N THR A 200 -18.23 -11.53 6.06
CA THR A 200 -18.52 -11.09 7.42
C THR A 200 -17.24 -10.75 8.18
N ASN A 201 -17.34 -10.10 9.33
CA ASN A 201 -16.20 -9.82 10.19
C ASN A 201 -15.41 -11.10 10.54
N GLU A 202 -16.10 -12.19 10.84
CA GLU A 202 -15.48 -13.48 11.20
C GLU A 202 -14.71 -14.07 10.03
N GLU A 203 -15.31 -14.07 8.81
CA GLU A 203 -14.67 -14.56 7.59
C GLU A 203 -13.47 -13.71 7.15
N MET A 204 -13.38 -12.47 7.60
CA MET A 204 -12.22 -11.61 7.34
C MET A 204 -10.95 -12.04 8.07
N GLU A 205 -11.06 -12.89 9.12
CA GLU A 205 -9.91 -13.41 9.90
C GLU A 205 -8.90 -12.31 10.29
N PHE A 206 -9.39 -11.19 10.77
CA PHE A 206 -8.57 -10.05 11.11
C PHE A 206 -7.51 -10.37 12.18
N GLN A 207 -6.26 -10.07 11.84
CA GLN A 207 -5.09 -10.20 12.73
C GLN A 207 -4.30 -8.89 12.73
N TYR A 208 -3.20 -8.86 13.49
CA TYR A 208 -2.29 -7.70 13.48
C TYR A 208 -1.72 -7.46 12.07
N ARG A 209 -2.10 -6.33 11.45
CA ARG A 209 -1.70 -5.92 10.08
C ARG A 209 -2.04 -6.94 9.00
N ARG A 210 -3.11 -7.71 9.18
CA ARG A 210 -3.52 -8.74 8.23
C ARG A 210 -5.03 -9.01 8.26
N SER A 211 -5.55 -9.44 7.12
CA SER A 211 -6.86 -10.10 6.95
C SER A 211 -6.74 -11.11 5.80
N ILE A 212 -7.80 -11.86 5.49
CA ILE A 212 -7.82 -12.77 4.32
C ILE A 212 -7.52 -12.03 3.01
N ILE A 213 -7.87 -10.73 2.92
CA ILE A 213 -7.66 -9.91 1.71
C ILE A 213 -6.18 -9.57 1.50
N SER A 214 -5.36 -9.56 2.56
CA SER A 214 -3.95 -9.14 2.49
C SER A 214 -3.10 -10.00 1.55
N ASP A 215 -3.46 -11.29 1.42
CA ASP A 215 -2.71 -12.30 0.66
C ASP A 215 -3.61 -12.97 -0.39
N SER A 216 -4.68 -12.32 -0.82
CA SER A 216 -5.66 -12.82 -1.79
C SER A 216 -5.81 -11.88 -2.98
N ASP A 217 -6.54 -12.34 -3.98
CA ASP A 217 -6.88 -11.59 -5.18
C ASP A 217 -8.17 -10.76 -5.03
N TYR A 218 -8.52 -10.36 -3.79
CA TYR A 218 -9.70 -9.55 -3.53
C TYR A 218 -9.36 -8.06 -3.41
N ILE A 219 -10.21 -7.23 -4.00
CA ILE A 219 -10.16 -5.77 -3.94
C ILE A 219 -11.39 -5.27 -3.20
N VAL A 220 -11.21 -4.56 -2.10
CA VAL A 220 -12.31 -3.95 -1.34
C VAL A 220 -12.96 -2.85 -2.16
N VAL A 221 -14.29 -2.89 -2.30
CA VAL A 221 -15.08 -1.85 -2.97
C VAL A 221 -15.99 -1.09 -2.01
N GLU A 222 -16.44 -1.74 -0.94
CA GLU A 222 -17.33 -1.18 0.07
C GLU A 222 -17.21 -1.98 1.38
N ALA A 223 -17.49 -1.35 2.52
CA ALA A 223 -17.68 -2.04 3.78
C ALA A 223 -18.87 -1.50 4.55
N GLN A 224 -19.45 -2.33 5.42
CA GLN A 224 -20.44 -1.95 6.42
C GLN A 224 -19.74 -1.84 7.77
N LEU A 225 -19.94 -0.71 8.42
CA LEU A 225 -19.52 -0.48 9.81
C LEU A 225 -20.74 -0.53 10.72
N GLU A 226 -20.56 -1.01 11.95
CA GLU A 226 -21.56 -0.89 13.01
C GLU A 226 -20.92 -0.17 14.21
N LEU A 227 -21.57 0.87 14.67
CA LEU A 227 -21.06 1.81 15.65
C LEU A 227 -22.08 1.97 16.80
N SER A 228 -21.69 2.62 17.87
CA SER A 228 -22.61 2.94 18.97
C SER A 228 -23.03 4.40 18.92
N GLU A 229 -24.21 4.71 19.46
CA GLU A 229 -24.59 6.10 19.71
C GLU A 229 -23.67 6.73 20.76
N GLY A 230 -23.33 7.99 20.60
CA GLY A 230 -22.43 8.71 21.49
C GLY A 230 -22.69 10.21 21.51
N ASN A 231 -22.01 10.91 22.40
CA ASN A 231 -22.10 12.37 22.49
C ASN A 231 -21.08 13.00 21.51
N LYS A 232 -21.56 13.90 20.65
CA LYS A 232 -20.75 14.58 19.64
C LYS A 232 -19.53 15.31 20.22
N ASP A 233 -19.70 16.01 21.34
CA ASP A 233 -18.61 16.80 21.93
C ASP A 233 -17.54 15.91 22.54
N GLU A 234 -17.94 14.78 23.13
CA GLU A 234 -17.02 13.76 23.63
C GLU A 234 -16.24 13.09 22.50
N ILE A 235 -16.92 12.71 21.40
CA ILE A 235 -16.29 12.13 20.20
C ILE A 235 -15.27 13.11 19.61
N MET A 236 -15.67 14.37 19.43
CA MET A 236 -14.79 15.42 18.88
C MET A 236 -13.60 15.69 19.79
N SER A 237 -13.81 15.71 21.10
CA SER A 237 -12.74 15.87 22.10
C SER A 237 -11.75 14.72 22.03
N LYS A 238 -12.23 13.47 21.92
CA LYS A 238 -11.40 12.29 21.79
C LYS A 238 -10.60 12.31 20.50
N MET A 239 -11.21 12.64 19.37
CA MET A 239 -10.51 12.78 18.09
C MET A 239 -9.40 13.83 18.17
N LYS A 240 -9.66 14.97 18.82
CA LYS A 240 -8.66 16.03 19.01
C LYS A 240 -7.49 15.53 19.85
N GLU A 241 -7.75 14.90 20.99
CA GLU A 241 -6.73 14.29 21.86
C GLU A 241 -5.82 13.33 21.08
N LEU A 242 -6.42 12.40 20.29
CA LEU A 242 -5.67 11.41 19.52
C LEU A 242 -4.84 12.06 18.40
N ASN A 243 -5.37 13.09 17.76
CA ASN A 243 -4.64 13.84 16.73
C ASN A 243 -3.46 14.62 17.32
N GLU A 244 -3.60 15.26 18.47
CA GLU A 244 -2.52 15.96 19.17
C GLU A 244 -1.42 14.98 19.58
N LYS A 245 -1.76 13.80 20.11
CA LYS A 245 -0.81 12.72 20.38
C LYS A 245 -0.06 12.26 19.14
N ARG A 246 -0.74 12.21 17.99
CA ARG A 246 -0.12 11.85 16.72
C ARG A 246 0.85 12.93 16.24
N ILE A 247 0.41 14.18 16.20
CA ILE A 247 1.24 15.33 15.78
C ILE A 247 2.48 15.45 16.68
N SER A 248 2.36 15.24 18.00
CA SER A 248 3.49 15.32 18.90
C SER A 248 4.54 14.22 18.71
N LYS A 249 4.11 13.01 18.27
CA LYS A 249 4.98 11.81 18.21
C LYS A 249 5.47 11.44 16.82
N GLN A 250 4.78 11.81 15.75
CA GLN A 250 5.10 11.36 14.38
C GLN A 250 5.66 12.49 13.51
N PRO A 251 6.57 12.19 12.55
CA PRO A 251 7.21 13.18 11.67
C PRO A 251 6.29 13.55 10.48
N LEU A 252 5.10 14.12 10.77
CA LEU A 252 4.08 14.40 9.75
C LEU A 252 4.45 15.52 8.77
N ASN A 253 5.53 16.24 9.04
CA ASN A 253 6.07 17.32 8.21
C ASN A 253 7.00 16.83 7.11
N LEU A 254 7.40 15.56 7.11
CA LEU A 254 8.29 14.97 6.10
C LEU A 254 7.58 13.81 5.38
N PRO A 255 7.84 13.63 4.07
CA PRO A 255 7.29 12.51 3.31
C PRO A 255 7.76 11.16 3.88
N SER A 256 6.81 10.22 4.04
CA SER A 256 7.09 8.86 4.53
C SER A 256 5.92 7.92 4.20
N ALA A 257 6.11 6.63 4.40
CA ALA A 257 5.05 5.61 4.30
C ALA A 257 4.57 5.13 5.69
N GLY A 258 4.58 5.99 6.72
CA GLY A 258 4.24 5.59 8.08
C GLY A 258 5.34 4.81 8.77
N SER A 259 4.96 3.88 9.67
CA SER A 259 5.92 2.96 10.30
C SER A 259 6.54 2.04 9.26
N THR A 260 7.87 2.04 9.19
CA THR A 260 8.61 1.29 8.16
C THR A 260 8.61 -0.21 8.42
N PHE A 261 8.60 -0.61 9.72
CA PHE A 261 8.71 -2.01 10.14
C PHE A 261 7.53 -2.42 11.02
N LYS A 262 7.11 -3.67 10.89
CA LYS A 262 6.12 -4.31 11.77
C LYS A 262 6.63 -4.38 13.20
N ARG A 263 5.70 -4.50 14.15
CA ARG A 263 6.06 -4.76 15.54
C ARG A 263 6.61 -6.20 15.64
N PRO A 264 7.82 -6.40 16.16
CA PRO A 264 8.35 -7.72 16.45
C PRO A 264 7.62 -8.35 17.65
N LEU A 265 7.73 -9.67 17.83
CA LEU A 265 7.08 -10.41 18.92
C LEU A 265 7.42 -9.84 20.31
N ASN A 266 8.66 -9.39 20.51
CA ASN A 266 9.16 -8.91 21.79
C ASN A 266 9.49 -7.41 21.70
N GLY A 267 8.48 -6.53 21.76
CA GLY A 267 8.69 -5.10 21.88
C GLY A 267 8.20 -4.27 20.69
N TYR A 268 8.86 -3.15 20.46
CA TYR A 268 8.51 -2.19 19.40
C TYR A 268 9.72 -1.99 18.48
N ALA A 269 9.53 -2.05 17.17
CA ALA A 269 10.59 -1.79 16.20
C ALA A 269 11.25 -0.41 16.45
N SER A 270 10.46 0.63 16.71
CA SER A 270 10.97 1.98 17.00
C SER A 270 11.90 2.02 18.22
N LYS A 271 11.60 1.25 19.27
CA LYS A 271 12.45 1.18 20.48
C LYS A 271 13.77 0.49 20.17
N LEU A 272 13.74 -0.65 19.48
CA LEU A 272 14.96 -1.37 19.06
C LEU A 272 15.86 -0.50 18.19
N ILE A 273 15.29 0.23 17.21
CA ILE A 273 16.02 1.14 16.33
C ILE A 273 16.65 2.29 17.12
N GLU A 274 15.92 2.87 18.09
CA GLU A 274 16.42 3.93 18.96
C GLU A 274 17.54 3.44 19.88
N ASP A 275 17.35 2.30 20.55
CA ASP A 275 18.36 1.69 21.43
C ASP A 275 19.59 1.19 20.63
N ALA A 276 19.43 0.88 19.35
CA ALA A 276 20.53 0.60 18.45
C ALA A 276 21.38 1.86 18.11
N GLY A 277 20.91 3.06 18.45
CA GLY A 277 21.60 4.32 18.18
C GLY A 277 21.36 4.85 16.75
N LEU A 278 20.29 4.37 16.08
CA LEU A 278 20.01 4.69 14.68
C LEU A 278 19.05 5.89 14.49
N LYS A 279 18.52 6.44 15.57
CA LYS A 279 17.67 7.64 15.52
C LYS A 279 18.41 8.81 14.88
N GLY A 280 17.82 9.43 13.87
CA GLY A 280 18.43 10.51 13.10
C GLY A 280 19.52 10.08 12.10
N LEU A 281 19.77 8.76 11.95
CA LEU A 281 20.72 8.27 10.94
C LEU A 281 20.28 8.67 9.55
N ARG A 282 21.18 9.32 8.81
CA ARG A 282 20.99 9.76 7.43
C ARG A 282 21.74 8.85 6.48
N HIS A 283 21.10 8.53 5.36
CA HIS A 283 21.71 7.84 4.24
C HIS A 283 21.26 8.51 2.95
N ARG A 284 22.14 9.27 2.31
CA ARG A 284 21.82 10.14 1.16
C ARG A 284 20.59 11.01 1.44
N GLY A 285 19.49 10.90 0.65
CA GLY A 285 18.26 11.65 0.85
C GLY A 285 17.31 11.09 1.92
N ALA A 286 17.55 9.86 2.41
CA ALA A 286 16.70 9.19 3.41
C ALA A 286 17.23 9.37 4.84
N MET A 287 16.33 9.38 5.84
CA MET A 287 16.69 9.51 7.25
C MET A 287 15.76 8.66 8.13
N VAL A 288 16.33 7.97 9.12
CA VAL A 288 15.56 7.49 10.28
C VAL A 288 15.12 8.72 11.07
N SER A 289 13.82 8.92 11.20
CA SER A 289 13.29 10.13 11.81
C SER A 289 13.86 10.37 13.22
N ASP A 290 14.29 11.59 13.49
CA ASP A 290 14.70 12.08 14.80
C ASP A 290 13.54 12.24 15.79
N LYS A 291 12.29 12.27 15.29
CA LYS A 291 11.08 12.37 16.09
C LYS A 291 10.52 10.99 16.47
N HIS A 292 10.58 10.01 15.57
CA HIS A 292 10.06 8.65 15.78
C HIS A 292 10.90 7.63 15.00
N SER A 293 11.73 6.87 15.70
CA SER A 293 12.70 5.95 15.08
C SER A 293 12.10 4.80 14.25
N GLY A 294 10.78 4.55 14.36
CA GLY A 294 10.07 3.60 13.50
C GLY A 294 9.75 4.11 12.10
N PHE A 295 10.03 5.39 11.79
CA PHE A 295 9.78 6.03 10.51
C PHE A 295 11.08 6.27 9.76
N ILE A 296 11.12 5.88 8.51
CA ILE A 296 12.09 6.40 7.54
C ILE A 296 11.39 7.49 6.72
N VAL A 297 12.05 8.62 6.57
CA VAL A 297 11.50 9.81 5.90
C VAL A 297 12.40 10.26 4.74
N SER A 298 11.82 10.85 3.72
CA SER A 298 12.56 11.60 2.70
C SER A 298 12.83 13.00 3.27
N TYR A 299 14.08 13.26 3.64
CA TYR A 299 14.45 14.56 4.22
C TYR A 299 15.11 15.48 3.20
N ASP A 300 15.73 14.90 2.16
CA ASP A 300 16.40 15.63 1.09
C ASP A 300 16.24 14.89 -0.26
N ASN A 301 15.02 14.94 -0.83
CA ASN A 301 14.71 14.35 -2.14
C ASN A 301 15.18 12.89 -2.31
N ALA A 302 14.94 12.04 -1.31
CA ALA A 302 15.31 10.64 -1.35
C ALA A 302 14.72 9.93 -2.57
N CYS A 303 15.50 9.02 -3.15
CA CYS A 303 15.02 8.04 -4.11
C CYS A 303 14.66 6.71 -3.41
N CYS A 304 14.05 5.78 -4.12
CA CYS A 304 13.68 4.47 -3.59
C CYS A 304 14.92 3.72 -3.08
N GLN A 305 16.01 3.74 -3.85
CA GLN A 305 17.26 3.06 -3.49
C GLN A 305 17.83 3.59 -2.17
N ASP A 306 17.77 4.90 -1.90
CA ASP A 306 18.26 5.48 -0.64
C ASP A 306 17.49 4.92 0.57
N VAL A 307 16.17 4.79 0.42
CA VAL A 307 15.30 4.22 1.47
C VAL A 307 15.58 2.73 1.68
N LEU A 308 15.71 1.95 0.60
CA LEU A 308 16.03 0.52 0.68
C LEU A 308 17.38 0.26 1.34
N GLU A 309 18.42 1.02 0.98
CA GLU A 309 19.74 0.92 1.58
C GLU A 309 19.69 1.24 3.08
N LEU A 310 18.98 2.32 3.46
CA LEU A 310 18.78 2.66 4.87
C LEU A 310 18.00 1.58 5.62
N MET A 311 16.95 0.99 5.01
CA MET A 311 16.22 -0.13 5.61
C MET A 311 17.15 -1.33 5.87
N ARG A 312 18.03 -1.70 4.92
CA ARG A 312 19.01 -2.79 5.10
C ARG A 312 19.97 -2.49 6.24
N ILE A 313 20.48 -1.26 6.35
CA ILE A 313 21.35 -0.82 7.46
C ILE A 313 20.61 -0.98 8.80
N VAL A 314 19.36 -0.56 8.88
CA VAL A 314 18.54 -0.68 10.10
C VAL A 314 18.33 -2.15 10.47
N ILE A 315 17.93 -2.99 9.50
CA ILE A 315 17.68 -4.41 9.72
C ILE A 315 18.95 -5.11 10.21
N SER A 316 20.09 -4.93 9.54
CA SER A 316 21.35 -5.59 9.92
C SER A 316 21.82 -5.13 11.30
N THR A 317 21.77 -3.82 11.60
CA THR A 317 22.23 -3.30 12.89
C THR A 317 21.38 -3.80 14.06
N VAL A 318 20.05 -3.85 13.88
CA VAL A 318 19.15 -4.38 14.92
C VAL A 318 19.36 -5.90 15.08
N TYR A 319 19.54 -6.63 13.98
CA TYR A 319 19.84 -8.06 14.05
C TYR A 319 21.16 -8.34 14.77
N ASP A 320 22.23 -7.63 14.43
CA ASP A 320 23.55 -7.81 15.03
C ASP A 320 23.55 -7.52 16.53
N LYS A 321 22.75 -6.53 16.99
CA LYS A 321 22.68 -6.16 18.41
C LYS A 321 21.73 -7.02 19.26
N TYR A 322 20.62 -7.48 18.67
CA TYR A 322 19.53 -8.08 19.44
C TYR A 322 19.07 -9.44 18.93
N GLY A 323 19.58 -9.93 17.78
CA GLY A 323 19.14 -11.18 17.15
C GLY A 323 17.70 -11.10 16.61
N ILE A 324 17.15 -9.90 16.44
CA ILE A 324 15.75 -9.69 15.99
C ILE A 324 15.76 -9.20 14.54
N MET A 325 15.16 -10.00 13.66
CA MET A 325 14.96 -9.62 12.26
C MET A 325 13.72 -8.71 12.14
N LEU A 326 13.92 -7.46 11.73
CA LEU A 326 12.82 -6.55 11.46
C LEU A 326 12.19 -6.84 10.09
N GLU A 327 10.86 -6.96 10.08
CA GLU A 327 10.08 -7.14 8.84
C GLU A 327 9.51 -5.80 8.36
N PRO A 328 9.61 -5.46 7.06
CA PRO A 328 8.95 -4.29 6.52
C PRO A 328 7.43 -4.33 6.71
N GLU A 329 6.83 -3.19 7.13
CA GLU A 329 5.40 -2.95 7.06
C GLU A 329 5.03 -2.21 5.76
N VAL A 330 5.93 -1.37 5.28
CA VAL A 330 5.78 -0.68 3.99
C VAL A 330 5.75 -1.69 2.83
N LYS A 331 4.79 -1.52 1.92
CA LYS A 331 4.71 -2.31 0.69
C LYS A 331 5.67 -1.75 -0.35
N ILE A 332 6.59 -2.59 -0.84
CA ILE A 332 7.58 -2.23 -1.85
C ILE A 332 7.11 -2.78 -3.20
N ILE A 333 7.03 -1.92 -4.22
CA ILE A 333 6.59 -2.30 -5.57
C ILE A 333 7.58 -1.86 -6.65
N GLY A 334 7.68 -2.67 -7.70
CA GLY A 334 8.62 -2.46 -8.81
C GLY A 334 10.06 -2.90 -8.52
N THR A 335 10.38 -3.24 -7.26
CA THR A 335 11.67 -3.75 -6.80
C THR A 335 11.49 -4.55 -5.51
N SER A 336 12.58 -5.03 -4.92
CA SER A 336 12.61 -5.76 -3.63
C SER A 336 13.68 -5.21 -2.69
N LEU A 337 13.49 -5.46 -1.40
CA LEU A 337 14.44 -5.12 -0.34
C LEU A 337 15.65 -6.07 -0.33
#